data_b8f8a489c5d3caf1d2e6f391f576a482
#
_entry.id   b8f8a489c5d3caf1d2e6f391f576a482
#
_cell.length_a   1.000
_cell.length_b   1.000
_cell.length_c   1.000
_cell.angle_alpha   90.00
_cell.angle_beta   90.00
_cell.angle_gamma   90.00
#
_symmetry.space_group_name_H-M   'P 1'
#
loop_
_entity.id
_entity.type
_entity.pdbx_description
1 polymer ?
#
loop_
_entity_poly.entity_id
_entity_poly.type
_entity_poly.pdbx_seq_one_letter_code
_entity_poly.pdbx_strand_id
1 'polypeptide(L)'
;MMMELNAKNKQFKRSVKLSEFVEYQSAFDKKMKKKERIKDLSKTSSRASSDGSETKEGKKSQFPQDNVDFCVNVDIGAWGEQMKELKKKMPEEFMCMSKHDILRFSRVNVLGVNTPQVYLKVRGNWTGGHQENLSLRALNINFGPASTIWHGIALPKDIEKFRELVLEKYKLDIKKHEGLWFCDIDFCLANKLPVITFNQRKGDLVLLGPSVLHWVRTLGLTT
;
A
#
# COMPACT_ATOMS: atom_id res chain seq x y z
N MET A 1 19.34 2.19 -3.42
CA MET A 1 18.31 1.31 -3.92
C MET A 1 17.23 2.11 -4.62
N MET A 2 16.61 1.51 -5.58
CA MET A 2 15.93 2.16 -6.68
C MET A 2 14.46 2.43 -6.38
N MET A 3 13.93 3.46 -7.00
CA MET A 3 12.51 3.50 -7.29
C MET A 3 12.22 2.41 -8.33
N GLU A 4 11.29 1.52 -8.01
CA GLU A 4 10.85 0.50 -8.95
C GLU A 4 9.50 0.92 -9.55
N LEU A 5 9.44 0.91 -10.88
CA LEU A 5 8.19 0.98 -11.60
C LEU A 5 7.53 -0.41 -11.55
N ASN A 6 6.33 -0.46 -11.02
CA ASN A 6 5.53 -1.68 -11.06
C ASN A 6 4.89 -1.85 -12.46
N ALA A 7 5.75 -2.10 -13.46
CA ALA A 7 5.34 -2.23 -14.84
C ALA A 7 4.47 -3.46 -15.17
N LYS A 8 4.14 -4.29 -14.16
CA LYS A 8 3.49 -5.60 -14.36
C LYS A 8 2.14 -5.76 -13.65
N ASN A 9 1.50 -4.70 -13.21
CA ASN A 9 0.11 -4.79 -12.76
C ASN A 9 -0.81 -5.09 -13.94
N LYS A 10 -0.89 -6.38 -14.30
CA LYS A 10 -1.93 -6.85 -15.21
C LYS A 10 -3.23 -6.96 -14.42
N GLN A 11 -4.18 -6.09 -14.70
CA GLN A 11 -5.54 -6.26 -14.20
C GLN A 11 -6.20 -7.43 -14.92
N PHE A 12 -6.45 -8.51 -14.19
CA PHE A 12 -7.28 -9.60 -14.66
C PHE A 12 -8.69 -9.43 -14.10
N LYS A 13 -9.68 -9.35 -14.96
CA LYS A 13 -11.08 -9.49 -14.55
C LYS A 13 -11.36 -10.99 -14.33
N ARG A 14 -11.26 -11.44 -13.10
CA ARG A 14 -11.62 -12.79 -12.68
C ARG A 14 -12.58 -12.71 -11.51
N SER A 15 -13.73 -13.34 -11.62
CA SER A 15 -14.62 -13.53 -10.48
C SER A 15 -14.13 -14.71 -9.65
N VAL A 16 -13.87 -14.48 -8.38
CA VAL A 16 -13.44 -15.50 -7.41
C VAL A 16 -14.29 -15.33 -6.17
N LYS A 17 -14.71 -16.43 -5.55
CA LYS A 17 -15.38 -16.37 -4.25
C LYS A 17 -14.41 -15.85 -3.19
N LEU A 18 -14.89 -15.04 -2.27
CA LEU A 18 -14.06 -14.50 -1.18
C LEU A 18 -13.36 -15.60 -0.38
N SER A 19 -14.06 -16.73 -0.11
CA SER A 19 -13.48 -17.90 0.58
C SER A 19 -12.29 -18.48 -0.18
N GLU A 20 -12.41 -18.68 -1.49
CA GLU A 20 -11.35 -19.21 -2.34
C GLU A 20 -10.14 -18.26 -2.38
N PHE A 21 -10.41 -16.95 -2.42
CA PHE A 21 -9.35 -15.92 -2.36
C PHE A 21 -8.61 -15.99 -1.02
N VAL A 22 -9.31 -16.07 0.11
CA VAL A 22 -8.71 -16.17 1.45
C VAL A 22 -7.87 -17.43 1.61
N GLU A 23 -8.34 -18.57 1.09
CA GLU A 23 -7.59 -19.83 1.09
C GLU A 23 -6.30 -19.74 0.26
N TYR A 24 -6.40 -19.21 -0.95
CA TYR A 24 -5.25 -18.94 -1.81
C TYR A 24 -4.21 -18.07 -1.11
N GLN A 25 -4.64 -16.99 -0.48
CA GLN A 25 -3.76 -16.06 0.22
C GLN A 25 -3.11 -16.68 1.46
N SER A 26 -3.84 -17.50 2.19
CA SER A 26 -3.29 -18.23 3.34
C SER A 26 -2.19 -19.21 2.92
N ALA A 27 -2.38 -19.89 1.80
CA ALA A 27 -1.36 -20.77 1.22
C ALA A 27 -0.12 -19.98 0.74
N PHE A 28 -0.35 -18.86 0.08
CA PHE A 28 0.73 -17.96 -0.38
C PHE A 28 1.56 -17.44 0.80
N ASP A 29 0.92 -16.96 1.87
CA ASP A 29 1.61 -16.43 3.06
C ASP A 29 2.47 -17.50 3.75
N LYS A 30 1.96 -18.73 3.86
CA LYS A 30 2.72 -19.89 4.36
C LYS A 30 3.96 -20.17 3.49
N LYS A 31 3.82 -20.14 2.17
CA LYS A 31 4.92 -20.33 1.22
C LYS A 31 6.00 -19.24 1.37
N MET A 32 5.59 -18.00 1.50
CA MET A 32 6.50 -16.87 1.66
C MET A 32 7.25 -16.93 2.99
N LYS A 33 6.57 -17.21 4.11
CA LYS A 33 7.21 -17.43 5.42
C LYS A 33 8.25 -18.56 5.39
N LYS A 34 7.96 -19.66 4.66
CA LYS A 34 8.92 -20.76 4.48
C LYS A 34 10.16 -20.32 3.70
N LYS A 35 9.98 -19.53 2.61
CA LYS A 35 11.10 -18.99 1.83
C LYS A 35 11.98 -18.04 2.66
N GLU A 36 11.38 -17.19 3.48
CA GLU A 36 12.12 -16.27 4.38
C GLU A 36 12.96 -17.06 5.40
N ARG A 37 12.38 -18.06 6.07
CA ARG A 37 13.10 -18.93 7.02
C ARG A 37 14.31 -19.63 6.38
N ILE A 38 14.16 -20.14 5.15
CA ILE A 38 15.26 -20.78 4.42
C ILE A 38 16.38 -19.80 4.10
N LYS A 39 16.03 -18.56 3.71
CA LYS A 39 17.02 -17.49 3.47
C LYS A 39 17.78 -17.09 4.74
N ASP A 40 17.11 -17.04 5.88
CA ASP A 40 17.75 -16.69 7.16
C ASP A 40 18.69 -17.81 7.63
N LEU A 41 18.30 -19.07 7.47
CA LEU A 41 19.15 -20.23 7.76
C LEU A 41 20.40 -20.29 6.86
N SER A 42 20.26 -19.94 5.58
CA SER A 42 21.40 -19.88 4.65
C SER A 42 22.39 -18.76 5.00
N LYS A 43 21.90 -17.63 5.51
CA LYS A 43 22.75 -16.51 5.98
C LYS A 43 23.53 -16.85 7.27
N THR A 44 22.94 -17.62 8.17
CA THR A 44 23.59 -18.08 9.39
C THR A 44 24.66 -19.12 9.10
N SER A 45 24.45 -19.99 8.14
CA SER A 45 25.42 -21.02 7.71
C SER A 45 26.66 -20.41 7.01
N SER A 46 26.48 -19.31 6.25
CA SER A 46 27.59 -18.65 5.54
C SER A 46 28.47 -17.76 6.44
N ARG A 47 28.02 -17.44 7.66
CA ARG A 47 28.82 -16.68 8.64
C ARG A 47 29.79 -17.53 9.44
N ALA A 48 29.74 -18.85 9.36
CA ALA A 48 30.61 -19.78 10.07
C ALA A 48 31.90 -20.12 9.30
N SER A 49 32.08 -19.65 8.07
CA SER A 49 33.27 -19.87 7.26
C SER A 49 33.49 -18.72 6.31
N SER A 50 34.27 -17.70 6.72
CA SER A 50 35.16 -16.97 5.80
C SER A 50 35.94 -15.86 6.49
N ASP A 51 37.21 -16.02 6.42
CA ASP A 51 38.23 -15.02 6.42
C ASP A 51 38.12 -14.13 5.17
N GLY A 52 38.44 -12.85 5.36
CA GLY A 52 38.39 -11.70 4.48
C GLY A 52 38.33 -11.86 2.96
N SER A 53 37.25 -11.37 2.39
CA SER A 53 37.25 -10.50 1.19
C SER A 53 35.90 -9.82 1.09
N GLU A 54 35.85 -8.48 1.25
CA GLU A 54 34.66 -7.66 0.97
C GLU A 54 34.37 -7.64 -0.53
N THR A 55 33.58 -8.58 -0.99
CA THR A 55 32.86 -8.41 -2.26
C THR A 55 31.58 -7.64 -1.99
N LYS A 56 31.44 -6.48 -2.61
CA LYS A 56 30.23 -5.67 -2.65
C LYS A 56 29.08 -6.52 -3.23
N GLU A 57 28.43 -7.33 -2.39
CA GLU A 57 27.15 -7.93 -2.78
C GLU A 57 26.12 -6.82 -2.90
N GLY A 58 25.65 -6.59 -4.11
CA GLY A 58 24.53 -5.70 -4.37
C GLY A 58 23.36 -6.12 -3.50
N LYS A 59 22.83 -5.20 -2.69
CA LYS A 59 21.61 -5.41 -1.88
C LYS A 59 20.52 -5.93 -2.81
N LYS A 60 20.19 -7.21 -2.72
CA LYS A 60 19.05 -7.80 -3.46
C LYS A 60 17.79 -7.06 -3.07
N SER A 61 16.99 -6.69 -4.07
CA SER A 61 15.68 -6.06 -3.93
C SER A 61 14.88 -6.68 -2.77
N GLN A 62 14.36 -5.85 -1.88
CA GLN A 62 13.47 -6.28 -0.78
C GLN A 62 12.08 -6.68 -1.30
N PHE A 63 11.83 -6.50 -2.59
CA PHE A 63 10.55 -6.78 -3.22
C PHE A 63 10.43 -8.26 -3.60
N PRO A 64 9.28 -8.89 -3.33
CA PRO A 64 9.06 -10.24 -3.80
C PRO A 64 9.07 -10.26 -5.34
N GLN A 65 9.85 -11.16 -5.90
CA GLN A 65 9.91 -11.37 -7.36
C GLN A 65 8.74 -12.21 -7.88
N ASP A 66 7.94 -12.78 -6.97
CA ASP A 66 6.78 -13.59 -7.32
C ASP A 66 5.57 -12.70 -7.62
N ASN A 67 4.77 -13.06 -8.61
CA ASN A 67 3.49 -12.42 -8.87
C ASN A 67 2.56 -12.65 -7.67
N VAL A 68 1.86 -11.61 -7.27
CA VAL A 68 0.95 -11.62 -6.12
C VAL A 68 -0.42 -11.18 -6.61
N ASP A 69 -1.41 -12.04 -6.45
CA ASP A 69 -2.80 -11.71 -6.74
C ASP A 69 -3.40 -10.94 -5.56
N PHE A 70 -4.10 -9.86 -5.85
CA PHE A 70 -4.79 -9.05 -4.86
C PHE A 70 -6.05 -8.44 -5.48
N CYS A 71 -7.02 -8.09 -4.64
CA CYS A 71 -8.22 -7.41 -5.05
C CYS A 71 -8.16 -5.95 -4.62
N VAL A 72 -8.41 -5.05 -5.54
CA VAL A 72 -8.51 -3.61 -5.29
C VAL A 72 -9.83 -3.09 -5.81
N ASN A 73 -10.29 -2.00 -5.22
CA ASN A 73 -11.47 -1.28 -5.68
C ASN A 73 -12.72 -2.18 -5.75
N VAL A 74 -12.88 -3.08 -4.78
CA VAL A 74 -14.09 -3.90 -4.69
C VAL A 74 -15.24 -3.00 -4.25
N ASP A 75 -16.22 -2.85 -5.13
CA ASP A 75 -17.45 -2.11 -4.81
C ASP A 75 -18.24 -2.88 -3.76
N ILE A 76 -18.51 -2.23 -2.64
CA ILE A 76 -19.31 -2.79 -1.55
C ILE A 76 -20.76 -2.26 -1.54
N GLY A 77 -21.17 -1.55 -2.56
CA GLY A 77 -22.52 -1.04 -2.69
C GLY A 77 -23.60 -2.13 -2.61
N ALA A 78 -23.28 -3.35 -3.07
CA ALA A 78 -24.14 -4.53 -2.94
C ALA A 78 -24.13 -5.17 -1.54
N TRP A 79 -23.26 -4.74 -0.62
CA TRP A 79 -23.12 -5.30 0.74
C TRP A 79 -24.05 -4.58 1.74
N GLY A 80 -25.35 -4.54 1.44
CA GLY A 80 -26.31 -3.72 2.18
C GLY A 80 -26.32 -3.95 3.70
N GLU A 81 -26.27 -5.20 4.16
CA GLU A 81 -26.28 -5.51 5.59
C GLU A 81 -24.96 -5.13 6.27
N GLN A 82 -23.82 -5.45 5.64
CA GLN A 82 -22.49 -5.09 6.15
C GLN A 82 -22.32 -3.57 6.24
N MET A 83 -22.84 -2.83 5.25
CA MET A 83 -22.83 -1.37 5.29
C MET A 83 -23.73 -0.80 6.40
N LYS A 84 -24.88 -1.42 6.66
CA LYS A 84 -25.72 -1.05 7.79
C LYS A 84 -25.02 -1.25 9.13
N GLU A 85 -24.32 -2.38 9.29
CA GLU A 85 -23.53 -2.66 10.50
C GLU A 85 -22.34 -1.70 10.65
N LEU A 86 -21.66 -1.38 9.56
CA LEU A 86 -20.58 -0.39 9.58
C LEU A 86 -21.11 0.99 10.02
N LYS A 87 -22.23 1.43 9.46
CA LYS A 87 -22.88 2.70 9.84
C LYS A 87 -23.28 2.78 11.30
N LYS A 88 -23.63 1.65 11.94
CA LYS A 88 -23.95 1.61 13.38
C LYS A 88 -22.72 1.75 14.28
N LYS A 89 -21.54 1.32 13.78
CA LYS A 89 -20.29 1.24 14.57
C LYS A 89 -19.35 2.41 14.32
N MET A 90 -19.47 3.07 13.18
CA MET A 90 -18.63 4.20 12.83
C MET A 90 -19.30 5.53 13.17
N PRO A 91 -18.55 6.52 13.67
CA PRO A 91 -19.06 7.88 13.79
C PRO A 91 -19.55 8.40 12.43
N GLU A 92 -20.67 9.09 12.44
CA GLU A 92 -21.32 9.57 11.20
C GLU A 92 -20.41 10.50 10.40
N GLU A 93 -19.51 11.22 11.06
CA GLU A 93 -18.53 12.13 10.47
C GLU A 93 -17.54 11.43 9.55
N PHE A 94 -17.32 10.12 9.74
CA PHE A 94 -16.42 9.31 8.93
C PHE A 94 -17.13 8.50 7.83
N MET A 95 -18.45 8.65 7.74
CA MET A 95 -19.20 7.92 6.75
C MET A 95 -19.39 8.75 5.47
N CYS A 96 -19.05 8.12 4.33
CA CYS A 96 -19.35 8.70 3.02
C CYS A 96 -20.84 9.02 2.90
N MET A 97 -21.16 10.12 2.25
CA MET A 97 -22.52 10.58 1.97
C MET A 97 -23.36 10.87 3.23
N SER A 98 -22.70 11.03 4.38
CA SER A 98 -23.37 11.46 5.62
C SER A 98 -23.77 12.95 5.54
N LYS A 99 -24.50 13.44 6.54
CA LYS A 99 -24.85 14.88 6.61
C LYS A 99 -23.63 15.81 6.74
N HIS A 100 -22.48 15.25 7.17
CA HIS A 100 -21.21 15.97 7.33
C HIS A 100 -20.34 15.92 6.06
N ASP A 101 -20.71 15.13 5.07
CA ASP A 101 -19.96 14.98 3.83
C ASP A 101 -20.55 15.86 2.72
N ILE A 102 -19.76 16.82 2.25
CA ILE A 102 -20.19 17.70 1.15
C ILE A 102 -20.44 16.92 -0.15
N LEU A 103 -19.78 15.77 -0.33
CA LEU A 103 -19.93 14.93 -1.51
C LEU A 103 -21.32 14.30 -1.63
N ARG A 104 -22.14 14.35 -0.55
CA ARG A 104 -23.56 13.91 -0.60
C ARG A 104 -24.39 14.69 -1.62
N PHE A 105 -23.96 15.88 -2.01
CA PHE A 105 -24.62 16.67 -3.03
C PHE A 105 -24.20 16.31 -4.45
N SER A 106 -23.21 15.43 -4.61
CA SER A 106 -22.83 14.89 -5.91
C SER A 106 -23.94 14.01 -6.47
N ARG A 107 -24.28 14.24 -7.73
CA ARG A 107 -25.24 13.41 -8.45
C ARG A 107 -24.61 12.16 -9.07
N VAL A 108 -23.29 12.03 -8.94
CA VAL A 108 -22.51 10.96 -9.55
C VAL A 108 -21.81 10.17 -8.45
N ASN A 109 -21.93 8.85 -8.49
CA ASN A 109 -21.13 7.97 -7.65
C ASN A 109 -19.72 7.82 -8.24
N VAL A 110 -18.73 8.24 -7.47
CA VAL A 110 -17.31 8.07 -7.83
C VAL A 110 -16.71 7.09 -6.83
N LEU A 111 -16.36 5.90 -7.32
CA LEU A 111 -15.81 4.82 -6.50
C LEU A 111 -14.52 5.26 -5.81
N GLY A 112 -14.45 5.01 -4.50
CA GLY A 112 -13.31 5.41 -3.66
C GLY A 112 -13.27 6.89 -3.29
N VAL A 113 -14.23 7.71 -3.75
CA VAL A 113 -14.35 9.12 -3.41
C VAL A 113 -15.57 9.36 -2.53
N ASN A 114 -16.76 9.11 -3.05
CA ASN A 114 -18.02 9.25 -2.31
C ASN A 114 -18.72 7.89 -2.06
N THR A 115 -18.10 6.79 -2.43
CA THR A 115 -18.53 5.43 -2.10
C THR A 115 -17.37 4.65 -1.51
N PRO A 116 -17.60 3.87 -0.44
CA PRO A 116 -16.53 3.08 0.16
C PRO A 116 -16.09 1.94 -0.75
N GLN A 117 -14.81 1.61 -0.68
CA GLN A 117 -14.21 0.50 -1.40
C GLN A 117 -13.47 -0.43 -0.43
N VAL A 118 -13.44 -1.72 -0.74
CA VAL A 118 -12.65 -2.72 -0.02
C VAL A 118 -11.46 -3.16 -0.86
N TYR A 119 -10.33 -3.31 -0.18
CA TYR A 119 -9.09 -3.85 -0.72
C TYR A 119 -8.77 -5.15 0.00
N LEU A 120 -8.49 -6.21 -0.75
CA LEU A 120 -7.99 -7.46 -0.21
C LEU A 120 -6.53 -7.60 -0.64
N LYS A 121 -5.63 -7.40 0.29
CA LYS A 121 -4.19 -7.34 0.04
C LYS A 121 -3.45 -8.46 0.78
N VAL A 122 -2.26 -8.77 0.31
CA VAL A 122 -1.43 -9.85 0.85
C VAL A 122 0.00 -9.40 1.06
N ARG A 123 0.78 -10.25 1.72
CA ARG A 123 2.22 -10.03 1.91
C ARG A 123 2.90 -9.74 0.57
N GLY A 124 3.68 -8.67 0.56
CA GLY A 124 4.42 -8.24 -0.60
C GLY A 124 3.62 -7.41 -1.61
N ASN A 125 2.34 -7.19 -1.35
CA ASN A 125 1.57 -6.22 -2.12
C ASN A 125 1.94 -4.79 -1.69
N TRP A 126 2.05 -3.93 -2.69
CA TRP A 126 2.31 -2.51 -2.52
C TRP A 126 1.18 -1.70 -3.15
N THR A 127 0.76 -0.66 -2.46
CA THR A 127 -0.01 0.43 -3.07
C THR A 127 1.00 1.48 -3.50
N GLY A 128 1.11 1.69 -4.81
CA GLY A 128 2.08 2.62 -5.39
C GLY A 128 1.84 4.06 -4.96
N GLY A 129 2.88 4.88 -5.07
CA GLY A 129 2.83 6.26 -4.62
C GLY A 129 1.82 7.09 -5.40
N HIS A 130 0.92 7.74 -4.69
CA HIS A 130 -0.16 8.57 -5.25
C HIS A 130 -0.62 9.64 -4.27
N GLN A 131 -1.39 10.57 -4.78
CA GLN A 131 -2.21 11.48 -4.01
C GLN A 131 -3.67 11.10 -4.21
N GLU A 132 -4.53 11.35 -3.23
CA GLU A 132 -5.95 11.04 -3.37
C GLU A 132 -6.61 11.85 -4.48
N ASN A 133 -7.61 11.25 -5.12
CA ASN A 133 -8.38 11.89 -6.18
C ASN A 133 -8.90 13.26 -5.75
N LEU A 134 -8.79 14.25 -6.63
CA LEU A 134 -9.20 15.63 -6.38
C LEU A 134 -8.53 16.26 -5.16
N SER A 135 -7.42 15.70 -4.70
CA SER A 135 -6.73 16.14 -3.47
C SER A 135 -7.63 16.17 -2.24
N LEU A 136 -8.63 15.33 -2.19
CA LEU A 136 -9.55 15.22 -1.05
C LEU A 136 -8.91 14.54 0.14
N ARG A 137 -9.56 14.64 1.29
CA ARG A 137 -9.24 13.81 2.46
C ARG A 137 -9.70 12.39 2.20
N ALA A 138 -8.95 11.42 2.72
CA ALA A 138 -9.35 10.02 2.66
C ALA A 138 -9.27 9.37 4.03
N LEU A 139 -10.13 8.39 4.24
CA LEU A 139 -10.15 7.57 5.43
C LEU A 139 -9.88 6.13 5.04
N ASN A 140 -8.93 5.50 5.73
CA ASN A 140 -8.64 4.09 5.55
C ASN A 140 -8.72 3.36 6.89
N ILE A 141 -9.39 2.20 6.90
CA ILE A 141 -9.49 1.33 8.07
C ILE A 141 -8.89 -0.02 7.71
N ASN A 142 -8.02 -0.52 8.58
CA ASN A 142 -7.47 -1.87 8.43
C ASN A 142 -8.29 -2.87 9.26
N PHE A 143 -9.02 -3.76 8.60
CA PHE A 143 -9.75 -4.85 9.27
C PHE A 143 -8.87 -6.06 9.59
N GLY A 144 -7.61 -6.05 9.16
CA GLY A 144 -6.65 -7.11 9.47
C GLY A 144 -6.82 -8.37 8.62
N PRO A 145 -6.25 -9.50 9.06
CA PRO A 145 -5.51 -9.70 10.30
C PRO A 145 -4.10 -9.09 10.35
N ALA A 146 -3.47 -8.83 9.20
CA ALA A 146 -2.11 -8.29 9.15
C ALA A 146 -2.08 -6.76 9.17
N SER A 147 -0.88 -6.22 9.38
CA SER A 147 -0.61 -4.79 9.35
C SER A 147 -0.12 -4.31 7.99
N THR A 148 -0.22 -3.00 7.78
CA THR A 148 0.39 -2.30 6.65
C THR A 148 1.35 -1.23 7.13
N ILE A 149 2.41 -0.98 6.37
CA ILE A 149 3.35 0.11 6.62
C ILE A 149 3.05 1.23 5.64
N TRP A 150 2.78 2.39 6.17
CA TRP A 150 2.53 3.61 5.43
C TRP A 150 3.76 4.49 5.39
N HIS A 151 3.97 5.13 4.27
CA HIS A 151 4.95 6.19 4.09
C HIS A 151 4.26 7.38 3.44
N GLY A 152 4.57 8.59 3.91
CA GLY A 152 3.92 9.78 3.37
C GLY A 152 4.79 11.03 3.46
N ILE A 153 4.60 11.93 2.50
CA ILE A 153 5.14 13.29 2.48
C ILE A 153 3.95 14.25 2.47
N ALA A 154 3.85 15.09 3.48
CA ALA A 154 2.62 15.86 3.71
C ALA A 154 2.66 17.27 3.10
N LEU A 155 3.83 17.93 3.11
CA LEU A 155 3.92 19.33 2.71
C LEU A 155 4.18 19.48 1.22
N PRO A 156 3.45 20.36 0.50
CA PRO A 156 3.61 20.56 -0.94
C PRO A 156 5.04 20.84 -1.37
N LYS A 157 5.77 21.68 -0.62
CA LYS A 157 7.18 22.00 -0.90
C LYS A 157 8.09 20.76 -0.88
N ASP A 158 7.82 19.82 0.03
CA ASP A 158 8.62 18.61 0.18
C ASP A 158 8.25 17.56 -0.89
N ILE A 159 6.99 17.57 -1.33
CA ILE A 159 6.51 16.75 -2.45
C ILE A 159 7.17 17.23 -3.75
N GLU A 160 7.24 18.54 -4.00
CA GLU A 160 7.92 19.07 -5.18
C GLU A 160 9.43 18.75 -5.15
N LYS A 161 10.08 18.95 -4.02
CA LYS A 161 11.49 18.57 -3.83
C LYS A 161 11.70 17.07 -4.09
N PHE A 162 10.81 16.21 -3.60
CA PHE A 162 10.85 14.78 -3.87
C PHE A 162 10.73 14.48 -5.36
N ARG A 163 9.80 15.12 -6.07
CA ARG A 163 9.62 14.98 -7.53
C ARG A 163 10.86 15.34 -8.30
N GLU A 164 11.46 16.51 -7.99
CA GLU A 164 12.68 16.98 -8.64
C GLU A 164 13.83 15.99 -8.47
N LEU A 165 14.09 15.54 -7.23
CA LEU A 165 15.14 14.57 -6.93
C LEU A 165 14.94 13.24 -7.64
N VAL A 166 13.69 12.77 -7.73
CA VAL A 166 13.37 11.54 -8.44
C VAL A 166 13.54 11.70 -9.94
N LEU A 167 13.06 12.81 -10.51
CA LEU A 167 13.22 13.11 -11.93
C LEU A 167 14.70 13.25 -12.31
N GLU A 168 15.48 13.94 -11.50
CA GLU A 168 16.90 14.10 -11.72
C GLU A 168 17.65 12.78 -11.71
N LYS A 169 17.44 11.98 -10.64
CA LYS A 169 18.20 10.74 -10.39
C LYS A 169 17.76 9.56 -11.26
N TYR A 170 16.45 9.38 -11.43
CA TYR A 170 15.89 8.20 -12.07
C TYR A 170 15.23 8.48 -13.42
N LYS A 171 15.19 9.75 -13.86
CA LYS A 171 14.48 10.19 -15.07
C LYS A 171 13.01 9.78 -15.07
N LEU A 172 12.42 9.67 -13.88
CA LEU A 172 11.06 9.23 -13.65
C LEU A 172 10.17 10.40 -13.22
N ASP A 173 9.18 10.72 -14.04
CA ASP A 173 8.11 11.64 -13.67
C ASP A 173 7.03 10.89 -12.86
N ILE A 174 7.09 11.02 -11.54
CA ILE A 174 6.19 10.30 -10.63
C ILE A 174 4.72 10.70 -10.77
N LYS A 175 4.43 11.89 -11.32
CA LYS A 175 3.07 12.34 -11.57
C LYS A 175 2.45 11.61 -12.77
N LYS A 176 3.24 11.38 -13.83
CA LYS A 176 2.80 10.60 -14.98
C LYS A 176 2.66 9.10 -14.67
N HIS A 177 3.34 8.63 -13.63
CA HIS A 177 3.36 7.23 -13.21
C HIS A 177 2.71 7.04 -11.84
N GLU A 178 1.73 7.85 -11.52
CA GLU A 178 1.00 7.77 -10.25
C GLU A 178 0.44 6.36 -10.01
N GLY A 179 0.59 5.86 -8.78
CA GLY A 179 0.19 4.50 -8.43
C GLY A 179 1.11 3.37 -8.94
N LEU A 180 2.14 3.68 -9.75
CA LEU A 180 3.01 2.69 -10.37
C LEU A 180 4.43 2.65 -9.81
N TRP A 181 4.77 3.48 -8.84
CA TRP A 181 6.11 3.58 -8.26
C TRP A 181 6.10 3.37 -6.76
N PHE A 182 7.22 2.92 -6.25
CA PHE A 182 7.50 2.82 -4.82
C PHE A 182 8.84 3.47 -4.52
N CYS A 183 8.96 4.07 -3.35
CA CYS A 183 10.19 4.66 -2.89
C CYS A 183 10.71 3.96 -1.64
N ASP A 184 11.99 3.62 -1.64
CA ASP A 184 12.66 3.20 -0.42
C ASP A 184 12.84 4.42 0.49
N ILE A 185 12.51 4.25 1.76
CA ILE A 185 12.66 5.30 2.76
C ILE A 185 14.09 5.80 2.88
N ASP A 186 15.08 4.93 2.65
CA ASP A 186 16.50 5.30 2.66
C ASP A 186 16.82 6.41 1.64
N PHE A 187 16.12 6.43 0.49
CA PHE A 187 16.24 7.54 -0.46
C PHE A 187 15.77 8.86 0.13
N CYS A 188 14.63 8.84 0.81
CA CYS A 188 14.09 10.04 1.45
C CYS A 188 15.01 10.54 2.55
N LEU A 189 15.50 9.65 3.39
CA LEU A 189 16.41 9.97 4.48
C LEU A 189 17.74 10.55 3.98
N ALA A 190 18.34 9.92 2.97
CA ALA A 190 19.58 10.40 2.35
C ALA A 190 19.48 11.80 1.74
N ASN A 191 18.26 12.19 1.29
CA ASN A 191 17.99 13.49 0.70
C ASN A 191 17.35 14.49 1.70
N LYS A 192 17.32 14.14 3.00
CA LYS A 192 16.74 14.96 4.06
C LYS A 192 15.31 15.40 3.76
N LEU A 193 14.51 14.47 3.21
CA LEU A 193 13.09 14.70 3.00
C LEU A 193 12.32 14.26 4.25
N PRO A 194 11.39 15.08 4.75
CA PRO A 194 10.55 14.73 5.87
C PRO A 194 9.51 13.70 5.43
N VAL A 195 9.80 12.43 5.68
CA VAL A 195 8.88 11.32 5.41
C VAL A 195 8.29 10.79 6.71
N ILE A 196 6.99 10.70 6.77
CA ILE A 196 6.25 10.09 7.88
C ILE A 196 6.15 8.61 7.59
N THR A 197 6.49 7.78 8.58
CA THR A 197 6.35 6.31 8.49
C THR A 197 5.67 5.78 9.73
N PHE A 198 4.66 4.95 9.53
CA PHE A 198 3.95 4.30 10.63
C PHE A 198 3.38 2.94 10.21
N ASN A 199 3.05 2.13 11.23
CA ASN A 199 2.44 0.82 11.06
C ASN A 199 0.95 0.93 11.42
N GLN A 200 0.08 0.69 10.44
CA GLN A 200 -1.37 0.58 10.65
C GLN A 200 -1.70 -0.87 10.98
N ARG A 201 -2.17 -1.12 12.18
CA ARG A 201 -2.58 -2.43 12.70
C ARG A 201 -4.06 -2.67 12.42
N LYS A 202 -4.51 -3.89 12.68
CA LYS A 202 -5.95 -4.22 12.68
C LYS A 202 -6.72 -3.29 13.61
N GLY A 203 -7.76 -2.66 13.10
CA GLY A 203 -8.61 -1.70 13.82
C GLY A 203 -8.14 -0.27 13.77
N ASP A 204 -6.89 -0.01 13.32
CA ASP A 204 -6.40 1.35 13.19
C ASP A 204 -7.06 2.05 12.01
N LEU A 205 -7.35 3.32 12.25
CA LEU A 205 -7.92 4.24 11.28
C LEU A 205 -6.86 5.27 10.88
N VAL A 206 -6.65 5.42 9.59
CA VAL A 206 -5.75 6.43 9.01
C VAL A 206 -6.58 7.50 8.34
N LEU A 207 -6.42 8.74 8.79
CA LEU A 207 -6.99 9.91 8.14
C LEU A 207 -5.90 10.62 7.36
N LEU A 208 -6.03 10.65 6.04
CA LEU A 208 -5.14 11.38 5.15
C LEU A 208 -5.63 12.81 4.98
N GLY A 209 -4.72 13.74 5.15
CA GLY A 209 -4.95 15.15 4.79
C GLY A 209 -5.03 15.35 3.28
N PRO A 210 -5.49 16.53 2.83
CA PRO A 210 -5.53 16.86 1.41
C PRO A 210 -4.14 16.80 0.79
N SER A 211 -4.05 16.25 -0.41
CA SER A 211 -2.81 16.25 -1.23
C SER A 211 -1.60 15.54 -0.61
N VAL A 212 -1.76 14.71 0.42
CA VAL A 212 -0.66 13.93 0.98
C VAL A 212 -0.19 12.91 -0.04
N LEU A 213 1.08 12.97 -0.42
CA LEU A 213 1.72 11.96 -1.26
C LEU A 213 2.06 10.74 -0.39
N HIS A 214 1.55 9.56 -0.72
CA HIS A 214 1.76 8.39 0.13
C HIS A 214 1.87 7.09 -0.67
N TRP A 215 2.49 6.08 -0.06
CA TRP A 215 2.59 4.72 -0.56
C TRP A 215 2.55 3.73 0.60
N VAL A 216 2.07 2.51 0.34
CA VAL A 216 1.77 1.54 1.40
C VAL A 216 2.30 0.16 1.07
N ARG A 217 2.95 -0.48 2.05
CA ARG A 217 3.40 -1.87 1.97
C ARG A 217 2.55 -2.76 2.85
N THR A 218 2.14 -3.91 2.32
CA THR A 218 1.33 -4.89 3.04
C THR A 218 2.19 -6.02 3.62
N LEU A 219 2.01 -6.34 4.90
CA LEU A 219 2.84 -7.32 5.61
C LEU A 219 2.24 -8.74 5.66
N GLY A 220 0.99 -8.89 5.27
CA GLY A 220 0.27 -10.16 5.24
C GLY A 220 -1.13 -9.98 4.66
N LEU A 221 -2.02 -10.97 4.86
CA LEU A 221 -3.43 -10.80 4.48
C LEU A 221 -4.06 -9.65 5.26
N THR A 222 -4.62 -8.68 4.56
CA THR A 222 -5.32 -7.54 5.14
C THR A 222 -6.44 -7.05 4.24
N THR A 223 -7.46 -6.51 4.85
CA THR A 223 -8.61 -5.86 4.22
C THR A 223 -8.74 -4.45 4.72
#